data_7ffabd92ed90fabb315eea13cabead37
#
_entry.id   7ffabd92ed90fabb315eea13cabead37
#
_cell.length_a   1.000
_cell.length_b   1.000
_cell.length_c   1.000
_cell.angle_alpha   90.00
_cell.angle_beta   90.00
_cell.angle_gamma   90.00
#
_symmetry.space_group_name_H-M   'P 1'
#
loop_
_entity.id
_entity.type
_entity.pdbx_description
1 polymer ?
#
loop_
_entity_poly.entity_id
_entity_poly.type
_entity_poly.pdbx_seq_one_letter_code
_entity_poly.pdbx_strand_id
1 'polypeptide(L)'
;MDLKIINEKGLHARASAKFVETVEAYDADASVTKDGMRVGGDSIMGLMMLAASKGSEITVETNGNQADALGYAIKRLVEDYFGEGK
;
A
#
# COMPACT_ATOMS: atom_id res chain seq x y z
N MET A 1 0.47 -9.64 -5.57
CA MET A 1 -0.10 -8.58 -6.43
C MET A 1 0.90 -7.45 -6.59
N ASP A 2 1.28 -7.19 -7.81
CA ASP A 2 2.24 -6.12 -8.10
C ASP A 2 1.48 -4.86 -8.50
N LEU A 3 1.83 -3.75 -7.87
CA LEU A 3 1.17 -2.47 -8.12
C LEU A 3 2.21 -1.40 -8.42
N LYS A 4 1.92 -0.55 -9.39
CA LYS A 4 2.78 0.58 -9.70
C LYS A 4 2.29 1.81 -8.94
N ILE A 5 3.22 2.51 -8.30
CA ILE A 5 2.92 3.77 -7.63
C ILE A 5 2.80 4.85 -8.70
N ILE A 6 1.62 5.45 -8.81
CA ILE A 6 1.33 6.38 -9.90
C ILE A 6 1.09 7.82 -9.44
N ASN A 7 0.96 8.06 -8.12
CA ASN A 7 0.78 9.42 -7.61
C ASN A 7 2.13 10.14 -7.52
N GLU A 8 2.09 11.46 -7.71
CA GLU A 8 3.32 12.26 -7.78
C GLU A 8 4.23 12.11 -6.57
N LYS A 9 3.65 12.09 -5.38
CA LYS A 9 4.43 12.08 -4.13
C LYS A 9 4.81 10.69 -3.64
N GLY A 10 4.30 9.64 -4.32
CA GLY A 10 4.59 8.27 -3.89
C GLY A 10 4.03 7.94 -2.52
N LEU A 11 4.65 6.99 -1.85
CA LEU A 11 4.23 6.55 -0.50
C LEU A 11 4.76 7.48 0.59
N HIS A 12 4.41 8.76 0.50
CA HIS A 12 4.72 9.75 1.54
C HIS A 12 3.82 9.53 2.76
N ALA A 13 3.96 10.36 3.79
CA ALA A 13 3.28 10.14 5.07
C ALA A 13 1.76 10.01 4.93
N ARG A 14 1.12 10.91 4.18
CA ARG A 14 -0.33 10.89 4.01
C ARG A 14 -0.80 9.63 3.26
N ALA A 15 -0.12 9.29 2.18
CA ALA A 15 -0.47 8.09 1.40
C ALA A 15 -0.27 6.83 2.24
N SER A 16 0.81 6.76 3.00
CA SER A 16 1.09 5.64 3.89
C SER A 16 0.03 5.52 4.97
N ALA A 17 -0.44 6.64 5.52
CA ALA A 17 -1.51 6.63 6.51
C ALA A 17 -2.81 6.09 5.92
N LYS A 18 -3.15 6.47 4.70
CA LYS A 18 -4.35 5.95 4.02
C LYS A 18 -4.23 4.45 3.75
N PHE A 19 -3.03 3.99 3.41
CA PHE A 19 -2.77 2.58 3.22
C PHE A 19 -3.05 1.81 4.51
N VAL A 20 -2.50 2.28 5.63
CA VAL A 20 -2.70 1.66 6.94
C VAL A 20 -4.18 1.66 7.32
N GLU A 21 -4.89 2.77 7.13
CA GLU A 21 -6.33 2.83 7.40
C GLU A 21 -7.10 1.79 6.60
N THR A 22 -6.74 1.60 5.34
CA THR A 22 -7.37 0.60 4.49
C THR A 22 -7.11 -0.80 5.03
N VAL A 23 -5.88 -1.11 5.41
CA VAL A 23 -5.53 -2.41 5.98
C VAL A 23 -6.33 -2.68 7.26
N GLU A 24 -6.43 -1.68 8.13
CA GLU A 24 -7.10 -1.83 9.41
C GLU A 24 -8.62 -1.96 9.30
N ALA A 25 -9.18 -1.62 8.15
CA ALA A 25 -10.63 -1.71 7.94
C ALA A 25 -11.11 -3.14 7.66
N TYR A 26 -10.19 -4.07 7.47
CA TYR A 26 -10.52 -5.45 7.10
C TYR A 26 -9.93 -6.44 8.09
N ASP A 27 -10.60 -7.59 8.22
CA ASP A 27 -10.09 -8.71 9.01
C ASP A 27 -9.08 -9.48 8.17
N ALA A 28 -7.91 -8.88 7.99
CA ALA A 28 -6.82 -9.43 7.20
C ALA A 28 -5.55 -8.64 7.46
N ASP A 29 -4.41 -9.22 7.05
CA ASP A 29 -3.11 -8.57 7.13
C ASP A 29 -2.59 -8.31 5.73
N ALA A 30 -1.72 -7.33 5.60
CA ALA A 30 -1.02 -7.05 4.35
C ALA A 30 0.47 -6.87 4.62
N SER A 31 1.29 -7.30 3.66
CA SER A 31 2.71 -6.97 3.64
C SER A 31 3.04 -6.33 2.31
N VAL A 32 4.04 -5.47 2.32
CA VAL A 32 4.46 -4.71 1.13
C VAL A 32 5.95 -4.86 0.96
N THR A 33 6.37 -5.24 -0.24
CA THR A 33 7.77 -5.47 -0.56
C THR A 33 8.21 -4.58 -1.71
N LYS A 34 9.39 -3.99 -1.59
CA LYS A 34 10.03 -3.26 -2.68
C LYS A 34 11.53 -3.47 -2.58
N ASP A 35 12.15 -3.85 -3.69
CA ASP A 35 13.60 -4.06 -3.78
C ASP A 35 14.15 -4.94 -2.64
N GLY A 36 13.44 -6.01 -2.32
CA GLY A 36 13.85 -6.96 -1.29
C GLY A 36 13.53 -6.55 0.14
N MET A 37 13.03 -5.32 0.38
CA MET A 37 12.61 -4.89 1.70
C MET A 37 11.12 -5.14 1.89
N ARG A 38 10.77 -5.87 2.95
CA ARG A 38 9.39 -6.21 3.28
C ARG A 38 8.97 -5.51 4.56
N VAL A 39 7.80 -4.87 4.52
CA VAL A 39 7.26 -4.17 5.68
C VAL A 39 5.80 -4.57 5.89
N GLY A 40 5.29 -4.38 7.08
CA GLY A 40 3.87 -4.59 7.36
C GLY A 40 3.03 -3.46 6.76
N GLY A 41 1.89 -3.81 6.18
CA GLY A 41 0.96 -2.82 5.63
C GLY A 41 0.26 -1.98 6.68
N ASP A 42 0.44 -2.31 7.96
CA ASP A 42 -0.10 -1.58 9.10
C ASP A 42 0.92 -0.62 9.73
N SER A 43 2.08 -0.44 9.10
CA SER A 43 3.14 0.42 9.62
C SER A 43 3.39 1.61 8.69
N ILE A 44 2.99 2.80 9.14
CA ILE A 44 3.25 4.04 8.37
C ILE A 44 4.75 4.23 8.16
N MET A 45 5.54 4.04 9.21
CA MET A 45 7.00 4.18 9.13
C MET A 45 7.60 3.17 8.17
N GLY A 46 7.15 1.91 8.25
CA GLY A 46 7.63 0.86 7.35
C GLY A 46 7.35 1.19 5.89
N LEU A 47 6.13 1.63 5.59
CA LEU A 47 5.76 2.00 4.22
C LEU A 47 6.61 3.15 3.70
N MET A 48 6.87 4.15 4.54
CA MET A 48 7.70 5.29 4.16
C MET A 48 9.15 4.88 3.91
N MET A 49 9.65 3.90 4.67
CA MET A 49 11.02 3.42 4.50
C MET A 49 11.26 2.71 3.16
N LEU A 50 10.20 2.26 2.51
CA LEU A 50 10.33 1.66 1.18
C LEU A 50 10.77 2.67 0.12
N ALA A 51 10.60 3.96 0.40
CA ALA A 51 10.93 5.04 -0.53
C ALA A 51 10.30 4.82 -1.92
N ALA A 52 9.06 4.34 -1.93
CA ALA A 52 8.36 4.02 -3.17
C ALA A 52 7.83 5.30 -3.82
N SER A 53 8.61 5.85 -4.74
CA SER A 53 8.26 7.05 -5.48
C SER A 53 7.42 6.70 -6.72
N LYS A 54 6.91 7.74 -7.38
CA LYS A 54 6.15 7.57 -8.63
C LYS A 54 6.95 6.72 -9.63
N GLY A 55 6.30 5.72 -10.17
CA GLY A 55 6.92 4.80 -11.12
C GLY A 55 7.50 3.55 -10.49
N SER A 56 7.66 3.52 -9.16
CA SER A 56 8.12 2.33 -8.45
C SER A 56 7.04 1.26 -8.47
N GLU A 57 7.47 0.01 -8.41
CA GLU A 57 6.56 -1.13 -8.27
C GLU A 57 6.68 -1.72 -6.88
N ILE A 58 5.55 -2.00 -6.26
CA ILE A 58 5.49 -2.67 -4.97
C ILE A 58 4.74 -3.97 -5.12
N THR A 59 5.11 -4.97 -4.29
CA THR A 59 4.41 -6.24 -4.23
C THR A 59 3.63 -6.29 -2.94
N VAL A 60 2.32 -6.46 -3.04
CA VAL A 60 1.41 -6.52 -1.90
C VAL A 60 0.89 -7.94 -1.75
N GLU A 61 1.01 -8.49 -0.55
CA GLU A 61 0.45 -9.80 -0.22
C GLU A 61 -0.52 -9.63 0.93
N THR A 62 -1.69 -10.25 0.81
CA THR A 62 -2.72 -10.19 1.84
C THR A 62 -3.05 -11.58 2.34
N ASN A 63 -3.34 -11.71 3.64
CA ASN A 63 -3.70 -12.96 4.30
C ASN A 63 -4.82 -12.72 5.31
N GLY A 64 -5.66 -13.71 5.52
CA GLY A 64 -6.72 -13.65 6.50
C GLY A 64 -8.10 -13.79 5.89
N ASN A 65 -9.14 -13.67 6.73
CA ASN A 65 -10.51 -13.92 6.31
C ASN A 65 -10.98 -12.99 5.20
N GLN A 66 -10.53 -11.74 5.19
CA GLN A 66 -10.91 -10.76 4.18
C GLN A 66 -9.74 -10.37 3.27
N ALA A 67 -8.81 -11.31 3.06
CA ALA A 67 -7.61 -11.04 2.25
C ALA A 67 -7.95 -10.54 0.85
N ASP A 68 -8.93 -11.16 0.18
CA ASP A 68 -9.30 -10.76 -1.19
C ASP A 68 -9.91 -9.38 -1.22
N ALA A 69 -10.81 -9.08 -0.27
CA ALA A 69 -11.44 -7.77 -0.17
C ALA A 69 -10.40 -6.69 0.13
N LEU A 70 -9.45 -6.98 1.02
CA LEU A 70 -8.37 -6.05 1.35
C LEU A 70 -7.48 -5.80 0.14
N GLY A 71 -7.10 -6.85 -0.56
CA GLY A 71 -6.28 -6.72 -1.77
C GLY A 71 -6.92 -5.82 -2.82
N TYR A 72 -8.23 -6.02 -3.04
CA TYR A 72 -8.98 -5.19 -3.97
C TYR A 72 -9.03 -3.72 -3.51
N ALA A 73 -9.25 -3.50 -2.21
CA ALA A 73 -9.32 -2.15 -1.66
C ALA A 73 -7.96 -1.42 -1.80
N ILE A 74 -6.86 -2.13 -1.56
CA ILE A 74 -5.51 -1.57 -1.73
C ILE A 74 -5.27 -1.21 -3.20
N LYS A 75 -5.64 -2.10 -4.11
CA LYS A 75 -5.49 -1.85 -5.54
C LYS A 75 -6.25 -0.60 -5.95
N ARG A 76 -7.51 -0.47 -5.50
CA ARG A 76 -8.32 0.71 -5.78
C ARG A 76 -7.71 1.98 -5.21
N LEU A 77 -7.16 1.91 -4.00
CA LEU A 77 -6.52 3.06 -3.36
C LEU A 77 -5.33 3.55 -4.19
N VAL A 78 -4.48 2.64 -4.63
CA VAL A 78 -3.30 2.98 -5.43
C VAL A 78 -3.74 3.56 -6.79
N GLU A 79 -4.70 2.93 -7.44
CA GLU A 79 -5.20 3.37 -8.75
C GLU A 79 -5.91 4.71 -8.67
N ASP A 80 -6.43 5.07 -7.51
CA ASP A 80 -7.07 6.36 -7.26
C ASP A 80 -6.08 7.42 -6.76
N TYR A 81 -4.78 7.19 -6.96
CA TYR A 81 -3.73 8.13 -6.54
C TYR A 81 -3.78 8.44 -5.04
N PHE A 82 -4.20 7.48 -4.21
CA PHE A 82 -4.41 7.68 -2.78
C PHE A 82 -5.35 8.85 -2.50
N GLY A 83 -6.27 9.14 -3.41
CA GLY A 83 -7.20 10.25 -3.28
C GLY A 83 -6.60 11.62 -3.52
N GLU A 84 -5.36 11.70 -4.00
CA GLU A 84 -4.65 12.98 -4.18
C GLU A 84 -4.94 13.66 -5.52
N GLY A 85 -5.53 12.94 -6.46
CA GLY A 85 -5.85 13.49 -7.78
C GLY A 85 -4.69 13.51 -8.76
N LYS A 86 -3.50 13.27 -8.28
CA LYS A 86 -2.33 13.23 -9.15
C LYS A 86 -1.14 12.56 -8.47
#